data_6b87dcd55f2ec4c4a15d0caced8e6756
#
_entry.id   6b87dcd55f2ec4c4a15d0caced8e6756
#
_cell.length_a   1.000
_cell.length_b   1.000
_cell.length_c   1.000
_cell.angle_alpha   90.00
_cell.angle_beta   90.00
_cell.angle_gamma   90.00
#
_symmetry.space_group_name_H-M   'P 1'
#
loop_
_entity.id
_entity.type
_entity.pdbx_description
1 polymer ?
#
loop_
_entity_poly.entity_id
_entity_poly.type
_entity_poly.pdbx_seq_one_letter_code
_entity_poly.pdbx_strand_id
1 'polypeptide(L)'
;MAYCTILEKHPSRIHLIAGVSTATARLNILDCDGFGLKNYFEGRCREGTYQNRDCLYIQTATGEKVVLVSGGGKAGDEKLIKGNTYGTAYITEVNECSEAFIQEVFDRTLSSPDRKVFHDLNPKAEGHWYYKTILDFHEAKQRENPDYGLNYGHFTIADNMSISDDRLRAVLATYDRKSIWYARDILGQRRAAEGLIYDMFDFTANVYTVPPTAMQA
;
A
#
# COMPACT_ATOMS: atom_id res chain seq x y z
N MET A 1 -0.44 2.67 -13.52
CA MET A 1 0.31 2.33 -14.76
C MET A 1 1.57 1.50 -14.55
N ALA A 2 2.46 1.78 -13.58
CA ALA A 2 3.69 1.00 -13.38
C ALA A 2 3.45 -0.52 -13.24
N TYR A 3 2.49 -0.93 -12.43
CA TYR A 3 2.15 -2.36 -12.25
C TYR A 3 1.69 -3.03 -13.55
N CYS A 4 0.88 -2.34 -14.36
CA CYS A 4 0.42 -2.85 -15.66
C CYS A 4 1.60 -3.13 -16.62
N THR A 5 2.54 -2.18 -16.67
CA THR A 5 3.74 -2.31 -17.52
C THR A 5 4.60 -3.50 -17.10
N ILE A 6 4.67 -3.77 -15.79
CA ILE A 6 5.39 -4.93 -15.25
C ILE A 6 4.66 -6.22 -15.61
N LEU A 7 3.34 -6.30 -15.41
CA LEU A 7 2.55 -7.47 -15.82
C LEU A 7 2.73 -7.83 -17.28
N GLU A 8 2.77 -6.83 -18.17
CA GLU A 8 2.97 -7.01 -19.61
C GLU A 8 4.26 -7.76 -19.94
N LYS A 9 5.33 -7.50 -19.18
CA LYS A 9 6.69 -7.98 -19.47
C LYS A 9 7.16 -9.13 -18.58
N HIS A 10 6.47 -9.37 -17.46
CA HIS A 10 6.93 -10.33 -16.45
C HIS A 10 6.92 -11.76 -16.97
N PRO A 11 7.96 -12.58 -16.72
CA PRO A 11 8.01 -13.97 -17.19
C PRO A 11 7.04 -14.90 -16.45
N SER A 12 6.74 -14.65 -15.18
CA SER A 12 5.83 -15.49 -14.39
C SER A 12 4.39 -15.39 -14.91
N ARG A 13 3.63 -16.47 -14.75
CA ARG A 13 2.23 -16.54 -15.13
C ARG A 13 1.28 -16.02 -14.05
N ILE A 14 1.57 -16.32 -12.76
CA ILE A 14 0.66 -16.07 -11.64
C ILE A 14 1.09 -14.84 -10.86
N HIS A 15 0.16 -13.93 -10.62
CA HIS A 15 0.34 -12.67 -9.90
C HIS A 15 -0.74 -12.50 -8.85
N LEU A 16 -0.55 -11.61 -7.89
CA LEU A 16 -1.48 -11.33 -6.81
C LEU A 16 -1.85 -9.86 -6.79
N ILE A 17 -3.14 -9.58 -6.60
CA ILE A 17 -3.61 -8.29 -6.11
C ILE A 17 -4.42 -8.52 -4.84
N ALA A 18 -4.29 -7.61 -3.87
CA ALA A 18 -5.04 -7.72 -2.63
C ALA A 18 -5.35 -6.33 -2.04
N GLY A 19 -6.26 -6.32 -1.09
CA GLY A 19 -6.62 -5.18 -0.27
C GLY A 19 -7.15 -5.69 1.07
N VAL A 20 -7.76 -4.83 1.88
CA VAL A 20 -8.41 -5.23 3.13
C VAL A 20 -9.43 -6.34 2.91
N SER A 21 -10.14 -6.27 1.80
CA SER A 21 -11.06 -7.28 1.32
C SER A 21 -10.88 -7.53 -0.17
N THR A 22 -11.43 -8.64 -0.67
CA THR A 22 -11.51 -8.90 -2.11
C THR A 22 -12.26 -7.78 -2.83
N ALA A 23 -13.30 -7.22 -2.22
CA ALA A 23 -14.06 -6.11 -2.79
C ALA A 23 -13.19 -4.84 -2.92
N THR A 24 -12.39 -4.51 -1.90
CA THR A 24 -11.47 -3.37 -1.93
C THR A 24 -10.41 -3.55 -3.03
N ALA A 25 -9.83 -4.75 -3.14
CA ALA A 25 -8.87 -5.05 -4.20
C ALA A 25 -9.47 -4.90 -5.60
N ARG A 26 -10.72 -5.33 -5.78
CA ARG A 26 -11.45 -5.15 -7.05
C ARG A 26 -11.69 -3.68 -7.37
N LEU A 27 -12.23 -2.93 -6.43
CA LEU A 27 -12.54 -1.51 -6.62
C LEU A 27 -11.28 -0.68 -6.90
N ASN A 28 -10.21 -0.88 -6.14
CA ASN A 28 -9.04 0.00 -6.19
C ASN A 28 -8.03 -0.42 -7.28
N ILE A 29 -8.00 -1.70 -7.69
CA ILE A 29 -6.97 -2.19 -8.61
C ILE A 29 -7.58 -2.69 -9.93
N LEU A 30 -8.66 -3.47 -9.90
CA LEU A 30 -9.25 -3.98 -11.14
C LEU A 30 -10.02 -2.91 -11.89
N ASP A 31 -10.89 -2.18 -11.20
CA ASP A 31 -11.79 -1.19 -11.81
C ASP A 31 -11.23 0.23 -11.72
N CYS A 32 -10.84 0.69 -10.53
CA CYS A 32 -10.21 1.99 -10.24
C CYS A 32 -10.84 3.16 -11.01
N ASP A 33 -12.18 3.31 -10.90
CA ASP A 33 -12.95 4.35 -11.61
C ASP A 33 -12.65 4.45 -13.12
N GLY A 34 -12.39 3.32 -13.77
CA GLY A 34 -12.03 3.28 -15.18
C GLY A 34 -10.55 3.41 -15.50
N PHE A 35 -9.66 3.40 -14.50
CA PHE A 35 -8.21 3.45 -14.66
C PHE A 35 -7.49 2.17 -14.21
N GLY A 36 -8.26 1.14 -13.83
CA GLY A 36 -7.73 -0.12 -13.31
C GLY A 36 -7.18 -1.07 -14.38
N LEU A 37 -6.81 -2.27 -13.92
CA LEU A 37 -6.27 -3.31 -14.80
C LEU A 37 -7.20 -3.66 -15.95
N LYS A 38 -8.51 -3.70 -15.71
CA LYS A 38 -9.51 -4.04 -16.74
C LYS A 38 -9.51 -3.04 -17.90
N ASN A 39 -9.36 -1.77 -17.60
CA ASN A 39 -9.30 -0.72 -18.62
C ASN A 39 -7.95 -0.71 -19.35
N TYR A 40 -6.85 -0.86 -18.62
CA TYR A 40 -5.53 -0.92 -19.25
C TYR A 40 -5.40 -2.09 -20.23
N PHE A 41 -5.99 -3.24 -19.88
CA PHE A 41 -5.96 -4.45 -20.68
C PHE A 41 -7.30 -4.70 -21.42
N GLU A 42 -8.06 -3.66 -21.72
CA GLU A 42 -9.32 -3.78 -22.44
C GLU A 42 -9.16 -4.57 -23.74
N GLY A 43 -10.10 -5.47 -24.02
CA GLY A 43 -10.03 -6.40 -25.16
C GLY A 43 -9.02 -7.55 -25.01
N ARG A 44 -8.16 -7.52 -24.00
CA ARG A 44 -7.14 -8.54 -23.73
C ARG A 44 -7.27 -9.18 -22.35
N CYS A 45 -8.32 -8.88 -21.60
CA CYS A 45 -8.54 -9.47 -20.29
C CYS A 45 -9.96 -10.02 -20.14
N ARG A 46 -10.11 -10.96 -19.22
CA ARG A 46 -11.40 -11.52 -18.81
C ARG A 46 -11.38 -11.92 -17.36
N GLU A 47 -12.47 -11.68 -16.65
CA GLU A 47 -12.65 -12.18 -15.30
C GLU A 47 -12.94 -13.70 -15.34
N GLY A 48 -12.59 -14.40 -14.26
CA GLY A 48 -12.83 -15.82 -14.12
C GLY A 48 -12.34 -16.36 -12.78
N THR A 49 -12.20 -17.65 -12.71
CA THR A 49 -11.69 -18.35 -11.53
C THR A 49 -10.47 -19.18 -11.88
N TYR A 50 -9.50 -19.20 -10.99
CA TYR A 50 -8.33 -20.07 -11.05
C TYR A 50 -8.15 -20.75 -9.70
N GLN A 51 -8.18 -22.10 -9.69
CA GLN A 51 -8.12 -22.89 -8.45
C GLN A 51 -9.17 -22.46 -7.41
N ASN A 52 -10.41 -22.27 -7.84
CA ASN A 52 -11.54 -21.79 -7.02
C ASN A 52 -11.35 -20.40 -6.37
N ARG A 53 -10.52 -19.55 -6.99
CA ARG A 53 -10.28 -18.17 -6.54
C ARG A 53 -10.58 -17.21 -7.67
N ASP A 54 -11.14 -16.06 -7.34
CA ASP A 54 -11.39 -14.98 -8.32
C ASP A 54 -10.06 -14.52 -8.93
N CYS A 55 -10.07 -14.33 -10.25
CA CYS A 55 -8.92 -13.84 -10.96
C CYS A 55 -9.29 -13.01 -12.19
N LEU A 56 -8.33 -12.24 -12.66
CA LEU A 56 -8.31 -11.65 -13.99
C LEU A 56 -7.29 -12.40 -14.85
N TYR A 57 -7.73 -12.95 -15.97
CA TYR A 57 -6.85 -13.44 -17.02
C TYR A 57 -6.48 -12.30 -17.96
N ILE A 58 -5.21 -12.17 -18.29
CA ILE A 58 -4.71 -11.08 -19.14
C ILE A 58 -3.81 -11.70 -20.22
N GLN A 59 -4.06 -11.37 -21.49
CA GLN A 59 -3.17 -11.73 -22.58
C GLN A 59 -2.08 -10.64 -22.72
N THR A 60 -0.82 -11.07 -22.62
CA THR A 60 0.34 -10.19 -22.71
C THR A 60 1.33 -10.69 -23.75
N ALA A 61 2.34 -9.89 -24.08
CA ALA A 61 3.42 -10.31 -24.98
C ALA A 61 4.21 -11.51 -24.46
N THR A 62 4.23 -11.73 -23.15
CA THR A 62 4.92 -12.85 -22.48
C THR A 62 3.98 -14.02 -22.11
N GLY A 63 2.79 -14.05 -22.70
CA GLY A 63 1.78 -15.10 -22.51
C GLY A 63 0.62 -14.69 -21.60
N GLU A 64 -0.30 -15.64 -21.35
CA GLU A 64 -1.44 -15.41 -20.45
C GLU A 64 -0.98 -15.25 -19.00
N LYS A 65 -1.42 -14.17 -18.35
CA LYS A 65 -1.26 -13.95 -16.92
C LYS A 65 -2.54 -14.29 -16.17
N VAL A 66 -2.38 -14.78 -14.96
CA VAL A 66 -3.46 -15.03 -13.99
C VAL A 66 -3.21 -14.11 -12.79
N VAL A 67 -4.02 -13.09 -12.65
CA VAL A 67 -3.94 -12.16 -11.53
C VAL A 67 -5.00 -12.55 -10.50
N LEU A 68 -4.59 -13.22 -9.43
CA LEU A 68 -5.48 -13.64 -8.35
C LEU A 68 -5.89 -12.45 -7.50
N VAL A 69 -7.15 -12.43 -7.05
CA VAL A 69 -7.71 -11.38 -6.21
C VAL A 69 -7.95 -11.90 -4.81
N SER A 70 -7.45 -11.22 -3.77
CA SER A 70 -7.56 -11.65 -2.38
C SER A 70 -7.94 -10.50 -1.44
N GLY A 71 -8.52 -10.87 -0.29
CA GLY A 71 -8.56 -10.02 0.90
C GLY A 71 -7.39 -10.39 1.82
N GLY A 72 -6.95 -9.43 2.65
CA GLY A 72 -5.84 -9.61 3.57
C GLY A 72 -6.02 -8.91 4.92
N GLY A 73 -7.25 -8.39 5.21
CA GLY A 73 -7.50 -7.60 6.42
C GLY A 73 -7.78 -8.41 7.68
N LYS A 74 -8.14 -9.69 7.56
CA LYS A 74 -8.52 -10.52 8.70
C LYS A 74 -7.40 -11.47 9.11
N ALA A 75 -7.36 -11.83 10.38
CA ALA A 75 -6.51 -12.91 10.87
C ALA A 75 -6.88 -14.21 10.16
N GLY A 76 -5.91 -14.90 9.60
CA GLY A 76 -6.11 -16.14 8.85
C GLY A 76 -6.20 -15.96 7.33
N ASP A 77 -6.32 -14.73 6.83
CA ASP A 77 -6.39 -14.44 5.38
C ASP A 77 -5.08 -14.84 4.65
N GLU A 78 -3.95 -14.90 5.36
CA GLU A 78 -2.69 -15.40 4.80
C GLU A 78 -2.82 -16.81 4.22
N LYS A 79 -3.78 -17.61 4.70
CA LYS A 79 -4.06 -18.97 4.17
C LYS A 79 -4.66 -18.92 2.76
N LEU A 80 -5.32 -17.82 2.40
CA LEU A 80 -5.95 -17.65 1.08
C LEU A 80 -4.92 -17.57 -0.05
N ILE A 81 -3.70 -17.13 0.24
CA ILE A 81 -2.65 -16.96 -0.76
C ILE A 81 -1.58 -18.05 -0.74
N LYS A 82 -1.68 -18.98 0.22
CA LYS A 82 -0.79 -20.16 0.28
C LYS A 82 -1.01 -21.11 -0.90
N GLY A 83 0.04 -21.85 -1.26
CA GLY A 83 0.02 -22.85 -2.31
C GLY A 83 0.36 -22.33 -3.71
N ASN A 84 0.50 -21.03 -3.91
CA ASN A 84 1.02 -20.45 -5.14
C ASN A 84 2.32 -19.66 -4.89
N THR A 85 3.13 -19.55 -5.93
CA THR A 85 4.22 -18.59 -6.04
C THR A 85 3.77 -17.48 -6.98
N TYR A 86 3.95 -16.24 -6.56
CA TYR A 86 3.54 -15.08 -7.34
C TYR A 86 4.75 -14.38 -7.95
N GLY A 87 4.66 -14.02 -9.21
CA GLY A 87 5.68 -13.24 -9.89
C GLY A 87 5.77 -11.83 -9.29
N THR A 88 4.61 -11.22 -9.11
CA THR A 88 4.46 -9.89 -8.49
C THR A 88 3.25 -9.87 -7.58
N ALA A 89 3.21 -8.89 -6.68
CA ALA A 89 2.03 -8.58 -5.88
C ALA A 89 1.75 -7.07 -5.88
N TYR A 90 0.47 -6.69 -5.84
CA TYR A 90 0.05 -5.32 -5.57
C TYR A 90 -1.00 -5.31 -4.46
N ILE A 91 -0.69 -4.63 -3.36
CA ILE A 91 -1.54 -4.56 -2.18
C ILE A 91 -1.98 -3.11 -1.99
N THR A 92 -3.27 -2.86 -2.17
CA THR A 92 -3.87 -1.54 -1.92
C THR A 92 -4.24 -1.40 -0.44
N GLU A 93 -4.08 -0.19 0.10
CA GLU A 93 -4.30 0.12 1.52
C GLU A 93 -3.58 -0.88 2.43
N VAL A 94 -2.32 -1.16 2.12
CA VAL A 94 -1.53 -2.24 2.73
C VAL A 94 -1.47 -2.17 4.25
N ASN A 95 -1.51 -0.98 4.83
CA ASN A 95 -1.50 -0.75 6.27
C ASN A 95 -2.84 -1.09 6.97
N GLU A 96 -3.90 -1.39 6.22
CA GLU A 96 -5.15 -1.95 6.73
C GLU A 96 -5.16 -3.49 6.69
N CYS A 97 -4.21 -4.10 5.99
CA CYS A 97 -4.06 -5.56 5.96
C CYS A 97 -3.40 -6.08 7.23
N SER A 98 -3.57 -7.38 7.52
CA SER A 98 -2.89 -8.02 8.66
C SER A 98 -1.39 -8.19 8.38
N GLU A 99 -0.56 -8.04 9.41
CA GLU A 99 0.89 -8.23 9.30
C GLU A 99 1.25 -9.63 8.76
N ALA A 100 0.54 -10.67 9.26
CA ALA A 100 0.75 -12.04 8.81
C ALA A 100 0.45 -12.23 7.31
N PHE A 101 -0.56 -11.54 6.78
CA PHE A 101 -0.86 -11.57 5.35
C PHE A 101 0.27 -10.94 4.53
N ILE A 102 0.77 -9.80 4.93
CA ILE A 102 1.85 -9.11 4.23
C ILE A 102 3.15 -9.92 4.28
N GLN A 103 3.45 -10.54 5.42
CA GLN A 103 4.60 -11.45 5.51
C GLN A 103 4.46 -12.62 4.54
N GLU A 104 3.28 -13.24 4.45
CA GLU A 104 3.04 -14.34 3.50
C GLU A 104 3.19 -13.86 2.03
N VAL A 105 2.76 -12.63 1.70
CA VAL A 105 2.99 -12.05 0.36
C VAL A 105 4.48 -11.98 0.04
N PHE A 106 5.31 -11.55 0.98
CA PHE A 106 6.75 -11.52 0.79
C PHE A 106 7.30 -12.94 0.57
N ASP A 107 6.88 -13.91 1.38
CA ASP A 107 7.33 -15.30 1.27
C ASP A 107 6.92 -15.93 -0.07
N ARG A 108 5.70 -15.68 -0.54
CA ARG A 108 5.17 -16.21 -1.79
C ARG A 108 5.74 -15.54 -3.05
N THR A 109 6.45 -14.45 -2.91
CA THR A 109 7.13 -13.77 -4.02
C THR A 109 8.64 -14.00 -4.05
N LEU A 110 9.24 -14.65 -3.04
CA LEU A 110 10.69 -14.81 -2.89
C LEU A 110 11.38 -15.48 -4.09
N SER A 111 10.74 -16.50 -4.67
CA SER A 111 11.32 -17.25 -5.79
C SER A 111 11.00 -16.66 -7.16
N SER A 112 10.39 -15.47 -7.20
CA SER A 112 10.14 -14.78 -8.48
C SER A 112 11.46 -14.32 -9.12
N PRO A 113 11.67 -14.57 -10.43
CA PRO A 113 12.90 -14.17 -11.12
C PRO A 113 13.05 -12.64 -11.24
N ASP A 114 11.95 -11.90 -11.25
CA ASP A 114 11.90 -10.42 -11.23
C ASP A 114 10.86 -9.94 -10.24
N ARG A 115 11.14 -10.19 -8.96
CA ARG A 115 10.24 -9.89 -7.85
C ARG A 115 9.91 -8.42 -7.79
N LYS A 116 8.61 -8.08 -7.85
CA LYS A 116 8.10 -6.73 -7.61
C LYS A 116 6.89 -6.80 -6.69
N VAL A 117 6.95 -6.05 -5.60
CA VAL A 117 5.83 -5.90 -4.65
C VAL A 117 5.47 -4.42 -4.57
N PHE A 118 4.23 -4.12 -4.91
CA PHE A 118 3.68 -2.76 -4.91
C PHE A 118 2.77 -2.59 -3.71
N HIS A 119 2.94 -1.50 -3.01
CA HIS A 119 2.09 -1.10 -1.91
C HIS A 119 1.60 0.33 -2.12
N ASP A 120 0.34 0.59 -1.84
CA ASP A 120 -0.15 1.93 -1.58
C ASP A 120 -0.79 1.99 -0.20
N LEU A 121 -0.84 3.18 0.37
CA LEU A 121 -1.44 3.42 1.67
C LEU A 121 -1.83 4.90 1.86
N ASN A 122 -2.83 5.11 2.70
CA ASN A 122 -3.08 6.40 3.33
C ASN A 122 -2.36 6.47 4.69
N PRO A 123 -1.83 7.64 5.10
CA PRO A 123 -1.06 7.75 6.32
C PRO A 123 -1.85 7.36 7.57
N LYS A 124 -1.19 6.66 8.48
CA LYS A 124 -1.63 6.33 9.83
C LYS A 124 -0.73 7.01 10.87
N ALA A 125 -0.98 6.74 12.14
CA ALA A 125 -0.10 7.17 13.21
C ALA A 125 1.32 6.65 13.01
N GLU A 126 2.33 7.43 13.40
CA GLU A 126 3.74 7.11 13.24
C GLU A 126 4.14 5.75 13.87
N GLY A 127 3.48 5.39 14.98
CA GLY A 127 3.72 4.11 15.67
C GLY A 127 3.12 2.88 15.00
N HIS A 128 2.45 3.01 13.86
CA HIS A 128 1.80 1.90 13.18
C HIS A 128 2.82 0.81 12.77
N TRP A 129 2.43 -0.47 12.91
CA TRP A 129 3.32 -1.62 12.65
C TRP A 129 3.95 -1.58 11.27
N TYR A 130 3.17 -1.22 10.24
CA TYR A 130 3.61 -1.20 8.86
C TYR A 130 4.83 -0.29 8.64
N TYR A 131 4.87 0.87 9.29
CA TYR A 131 6.01 1.76 9.20
C TYR A 131 7.24 1.11 9.81
N LYS A 132 7.14 0.61 11.03
CA LYS A 132 8.28 0.04 11.77
C LYS A 132 8.85 -1.21 11.11
N THR A 133 7.96 -2.15 10.73
CA THR A 133 8.38 -3.49 10.28
C THR A 133 8.62 -3.55 8.77
N ILE A 134 8.02 -2.66 7.99
CA ILE A 134 8.13 -2.69 6.54
C ILE A 134 8.82 -1.42 6.02
N LEU A 135 8.16 -0.26 6.06
CA LEU A 135 8.64 0.91 5.34
C LEU A 135 9.98 1.43 5.88
N ASP A 136 10.05 1.74 7.17
CA ASP A 136 11.26 2.30 7.79
C ASP A 136 12.43 1.29 7.76
N PHE A 137 12.12 -0.02 7.89
CA PHE A 137 13.11 -1.09 7.74
C PHE A 137 13.71 -1.11 6.32
N HIS A 138 12.86 -1.12 5.30
CA HIS A 138 13.32 -1.16 3.90
C HIS A 138 13.99 0.14 3.46
N GLU A 139 13.53 1.30 3.97
CA GLU A 139 14.22 2.58 3.75
C GLU A 139 15.63 2.60 4.38
N ALA A 140 15.78 2.02 5.58
CA ALA A 140 17.10 1.89 6.20
C ALA A 140 18.03 1.03 5.33
N LYS A 141 17.53 -0.11 4.81
CA LYS A 141 18.28 -0.98 3.90
C LYS A 141 18.64 -0.29 2.59
N GLN A 142 17.76 0.52 2.03
CA GLN A 142 18.01 1.30 0.82
C GLN A 142 19.11 2.36 1.08
N ARG A 143 19.14 2.98 2.26
CA ARG A 143 20.21 3.91 2.63
C ARG A 143 21.56 3.21 2.81
N GLU A 144 21.57 1.97 3.34
CA GLU A 144 22.81 1.16 3.49
C GLU A 144 23.32 0.64 2.13
N ASN A 145 22.41 0.31 1.21
CA ASN A 145 22.73 -0.25 -0.10
C ASN A 145 21.86 0.41 -1.19
N PRO A 146 22.41 1.29 -2.04
CA PRO A 146 21.67 1.94 -3.12
C PRO A 146 21.00 0.96 -4.11
N ASP A 147 21.56 -0.24 -4.27
CA ASP A 147 21.04 -1.28 -5.18
C ASP A 147 19.99 -2.20 -4.51
N TYR A 148 19.56 -1.88 -3.29
CA TYR A 148 18.58 -2.68 -2.55
C TYR A 148 17.25 -2.82 -3.27
N GLY A 149 16.80 -1.76 -3.95
CA GLY A 149 15.64 -1.82 -4.85
C GLY A 149 14.33 -1.34 -4.25
N LEU A 150 14.34 -0.60 -3.13
CA LEU A 150 13.17 0.13 -2.67
C LEU A 150 12.98 1.39 -3.51
N ASN A 151 11.74 1.60 -3.97
CA ASN A 151 11.29 2.87 -4.53
C ASN A 151 10.09 3.36 -3.72
N TYR A 152 10.25 4.48 -3.04
CA TYR A 152 9.21 5.10 -2.22
C TYR A 152 8.86 6.48 -2.78
N GLY A 153 7.57 6.72 -3.00
CA GLY A 153 7.03 8.01 -3.42
C GLY A 153 6.00 8.51 -2.41
N HIS A 154 6.12 9.78 -2.03
CA HIS A 154 5.12 10.48 -1.24
C HIS A 154 4.36 11.42 -2.17
N PHE A 155 3.03 11.31 -2.16
CA PHE A 155 2.13 12.10 -2.99
C PHE A 155 1.11 12.81 -2.11
N THR A 156 0.77 14.02 -2.48
CA THR A 156 -0.25 14.85 -1.85
C THR A 156 -1.38 15.12 -2.84
N ILE A 157 -2.47 15.72 -2.39
CA ILE A 157 -3.56 16.13 -3.30
C ILE A 157 -3.07 17.10 -4.37
N ALA A 158 -2.02 17.89 -4.10
CA ALA A 158 -1.44 18.83 -5.06
C ALA A 158 -0.71 18.14 -6.23
N ASP A 159 -0.30 16.87 -6.04
CA ASP A 159 0.36 16.08 -7.08
C ASP A 159 -0.65 15.42 -8.03
N ASN A 160 -1.95 15.54 -7.76
CA ASN A 160 -2.98 14.98 -8.61
C ASN A 160 -3.30 15.88 -9.80
N MET A 161 -2.69 15.59 -10.94
CA MET A 161 -2.84 16.35 -12.17
C MET A 161 -4.27 16.37 -12.76
N SER A 162 -5.18 15.53 -12.28
CA SER A 162 -6.59 15.53 -12.70
C SER A 162 -7.45 16.54 -11.96
N ILE A 163 -6.93 17.19 -10.92
CA ILE A 163 -7.61 18.21 -10.13
C ILE A 163 -7.16 19.59 -10.65
N SER A 164 -8.11 20.42 -11.08
CA SER A 164 -7.80 21.80 -11.45
C SER A 164 -7.39 22.65 -10.26
N ASP A 165 -6.60 23.71 -10.48
CA ASP A 165 -6.16 24.63 -9.43
C ASP A 165 -7.33 25.27 -8.66
N ASP A 166 -8.44 25.59 -9.36
CA ASP A 166 -9.65 26.12 -8.71
C ASP A 166 -10.28 25.11 -7.78
N ARG A 167 -10.36 23.84 -8.21
CA ARG A 167 -10.88 22.75 -7.41
C ARG A 167 -9.96 22.48 -6.20
N LEU A 168 -8.65 22.47 -6.43
CA LEU A 168 -7.67 22.29 -5.36
C LEU A 168 -7.80 23.41 -4.31
N ARG A 169 -7.89 24.68 -4.73
CA ARG A 169 -8.12 25.80 -3.81
C ARG A 169 -9.41 25.67 -3.01
N ALA A 170 -10.50 25.26 -3.67
CA ALA A 170 -11.79 25.02 -3.00
C ALA A 170 -11.69 23.93 -1.95
N VAL A 171 -11.05 22.80 -2.25
CA VAL A 171 -10.83 21.70 -1.29
C VAL A 171 -9.98 22.18 -0.11
N LEU A 172 -8.84 22.84 -0.36
CA LEU A 172 -7.95 23.33 0.68
C LEU A 172 -8.63 24.36 1.61
N ALA A 173 -9.58 25.13 1.09
CA ALA A 173 -10.35 26.10 1.88
C ALA A 173 -11.31 25.45 2.88
N THR A 174 -11.65 24.17 2.71
CA THR A 174 -12.53 23.44 3.64
C THR A 174 -11.82 22.88 4.87
N TYR A 175 -10.48 22.91 4.88
CA TYR A 175 -9.67 22.37 5.98
C TYR A 175 -9.12 23.47 6.87
N ASP A 176 -9.18 23.26 8.19
CA ASP A 176 -8.33 24.01 9.11
C ASP A 176 -6.89 23.53 8.97
N ARG A 177 -6.00 24.43 8.56
CA ARG A 177 -4.57 24.13 8.36
C ARG A 177 -3.83 23.65 9.61
N LYS A 178 -4.38 23.93 10.80
CA LYS A 178 -3.82 23.49 12.08
C LYS A 178 -4.36 22.12 12.50
N SER A 179 -5.35 21.59 11.79
CA SER A 179 -5.97 20.33 12.14
C SER A 179 -5.09 19.12 11.80
N ILE A 180 -5.25 18.06 12.56
CA ILE A 180 -4.63 16.76 12.29
C ILE A 180 -5.08 16.23 10.91
N TRP A 181 -6.33 16.51 10.55
CA TRP A 181 -6.91 16.14 9.25
C TRP A 181 -6.16 16.78 8.09
N TYR A 182 -5.82 18.07 8.20
CA TYR A 182 -5.01 18.75 7.19
C TYR A 182 -3.62 18.11 7.07
N ALA A 183 -2.96 17.86 8.18
CA ALA A 183 -1.64 17.24 8.19
C ALA A 183 -1.66 15.83 7.59
N ARG A 184 -2.68 15.01 7.90
CA ARG A 184 -2.81 13.66 7.40
C ARG A 184 -3.32 13.60 5.96
N ASP A 185 -4.46 14.23 5.67
CA ASP A 185 -5.20 14.00 4.43
C ASP A 185 -4.70 14.91 3.29
N ILE A 186 -4.17 16.09 3.62
CA ILE A 186 -3.65 17.04 2.62
C ILE A 186 -2.14 16.92 2.47
N LEU A 187 -1.40 16.87 3.58
CA LEU A 187 0.06 16.81 3.54
C LEU A 187 0.62 15.38 3.56
N GLY A 188 -0.23 14.36 3.69
CA GLY A 188 0.20 12.97 3.70
C GLY A 188 1.09 12.59 4.89
N GLN A 189 1.01 13.33 6.01
CA GLN A 189 1.88 13.10 7.15
C GLN A 189 1.39 11.93 8.02
N ARG A 190 2.34 11.22 8.64
CA ARG A 190 2.05 10.15 9.61
C ARG A 190 1.51 10.76 10.89
N ARG A 191 0.19 10.88 11.03
CA ARG A 191 -0.49 11.45 12.19
C ARG A 191 -1.63 10.55 12.65
N ALA A 192 -1.84 10.45 13.98
CA ALA A 192 -3.00 9.80 14.53
C ALA A 192 -4.22 10.68 14.31
N ALA A 193 -5.28 10.14 13.69
CA ALA A 193 -6.52 10.89 13.43
C ALA A 193 -7.43 11.01 14.65
N GLU A 194 -7.28 10.12 15.65
CA GLU A 194 -8.16 10.03 16.81
C GLU A 194 -7.38 9.67 18.08
N GLY A 195 -7.85 10.16 19.22
CA GLY A 195 -7.52 9.63 20.54
C GLY A 195 -6.24 10.17 21.18
N LEU A 196 -5.68 11.27 20.75
CA LEU A 196 -4.70 11.97 21.59
C LEU A 196 -5.48 12.68 22.71
N ILE A 197 -5.50 12.06 23.90
CA ILE A 197 -6.02 12.71 25.12
C ILE A 197 -5.23 14.00 25.40
N TYR A 198 -3.98 14.06 24.92
CA TYR A 198 -3.08 15.20 24.98
C TYR A 198 -2.56 15.51 23.57
N ASP A 199 -3.17 16.46 22.89
CA ASP A 199 -2.77 16.92 21.55
C ASP A 199 -1.41 17.63 21.53
N MET A 200 -1.01 18.17 22.70
CA MET A 200 0.27 18.85 22.93
C MET A 200 1.41 17.91 23.34
N PHE A 201 1.17 16.58 23.44
CA PHE A 201 2.22 15.66 23.83
C PHE A 201 3.26 15.52 22.72
N ASP A 202 4.49 15.89 23.01
CA ASP A 202 5.67 15.70 22.17
C ASP A 202 6.63 14.74 22.87
N PHE A 203 6.98 13.64 22.19
CA PHE A 203 7.82 12.60 22.79
C PHE A 203 9.19 13.14 23.23
N THR A 204 9.80 14.00 22.43
CA THR A 204 11.12 14.59 22.73
C THR A 204 11.05 15.59 23.89
N ALA A 205 9.97 16.38 23.96
CA ALA A 205 9.77 17.38 24.99
C ALA A 205 9.20 16.83 26.31
N ASN A 206 8.41 15.75 26.24
CA ASN A 206 7.62 15.27 27.38
C ASN A 206 8.10 13.91 27.93
N VAL A 207 9.04 13.23 27.28
CA VAL A 207 9.61 11.96 27.77
C VAL A 207 11.06 12.17 28.19
N TYR A 208 11.34 11.90 29.46
CA TYR A 208 12.67 12.00 30.04
C TYR A 208 13.27 10.60 30.20
N THR A 209 14.51 10.42 29.77
CA THR A 209 15.28 9.20 30.02
C THR A 209 15.83 9.15 31.45
N VAL A 210 15.97 10.33 32.07
CA VAL A 210 16.36 10.49 33.48
C VAL A 210 15.37 11.46 34.13
N PRO A 211 14.77 11.13 35.30
CA PRO A 211 13.85 12.04 35.98
C PRO A 211 14.50 13.40 36.25
N PRO A 212 13.79 14.53 36.05
CA PRO A 212 14.29 15.84 36.42
C PRO A 212 14.58 15.87 37.92
N THR A 213 15.67 16.51 38.32
CA THR A 213 16.14 16.61 39.74
C THR A 213 15.08 17.12 40.69
N ALA A 214 14.14 17.96 40.21
CA ALA A 214 13.02 18.49 40.98
C ALA A 214 11.92 17.44 41.33
N MET A 215 11.95 16.25 40.72
CA MET A 215 11.02 15.17 41.06
C MET A 215 11.57 14.21 42.13
N GLN A 216 12.75 14.49 42.67
CA GLN A 216 13.39 13.70 43.71
C GLN A 216 13.22 14.29 45.14
N ALA A 217 12.41 15.33 45.30
CA ALA A 217 12.14 15.97 46.57
C ALA A 217 10.79 15.55 47.17
#